data_06da8bbe51599582651ae4d5c513a3b3
#
_entry.id   06da8bbe51599582651ae4d5c513a3b3
#
_cell.length_a   1.000
_cell.length_b   1.000
_cell.length_c   1.000
_cell.angle_alpha   90.00
_cell.angle_beta   90.00
_cell.angle_gamma   90.00
#
_symmetry.space_group_name_H-M   'P 1'
#
loop_
_entity.id
_entity.type
_entity.pdbx_description
1 polymer ?
#
loop_
_entity_poly.entity_id
_entity_poly.type
_entity_poly.pdbx_seq_one_letter_code
_entity_poly.pdbx_strand_id
1 'polypeptide(L)'
;MSTHFFILLLAIRTVAISCLLLTVGCSSSDIATVSGQVVRHDGAPVVGAQLTARSAESGKWASGMTDQNGQYSLSQAANERGVAPGSYDVIIVEDRGDVDGPRVRTIPRKYGDAATSGLTFSAQAGQAIVFDVKLAAD
;
A
#
# COMPACT_ATOMS: atom_id res chain seq x y z
N MET A 1 43.77 28.92 42.47
CA MET A 1 42.31 28.61 42.56
C MET A 1 41.55 28.80 41.22
N SER A 2 42.19 29.29 40.17
CA SER A 2 41.47 29.62 38.91
C SER A 2 41.49 28.53 37.84
N THR A 3 42.44 27.61 37.88
CA THR A 3 42.65 26.62 36.81
C THR A 3 41.69 25.42 36.89
N HIS A 4 41.27 25.01 38.08
CA HIS A 4 40.34 23.88 38.26
C HIS A 4 38.91 24.24 37.91
N PHE A 5 38.54 25.51 38.03
CA PHE A 5 37.18 25.97 37.67
C PHE A 5 36.93 25.96 36.14
N PHE A 6 37.97 26.26 35.34
CA PHE A 6 37.90 26.23 33.88
C PHE A 6 37.80 24.80 33.32
N ILE A 7 38.49 23.86 33.95
CA ILE A 7 38.44 22.43 33.52
C ILE A 7 37.09 21.82 33.83
N LEU A 8 36.46 22.19 34.95
CA LEU A 8 35.11 21.71 35.30
C LEU A 8 34.04 22.24 34.35
N LEU A 9 34.14 23.49 33.92
CA LEU A 9 33.20 24.09 32.95
C LEU A 9 33.34 23.51 31.54
N LEU A 10 34.55 23.10 31.15
CA LEU A 10 34.78 22.46 29.84
C LEU A 10 34.24 21.03 29.80
N ALA A 11 34.31 20.30 30.92
CA ALA A 11 33.80 18.94 31.05
C ALA A 11 32.26 18.89 30.98
N ILE A 12 31.57 19.90 31.50
CA ILE A 12 30.10 19.96 31.48
C ILE A 12 29.56 20.26 30.07
N ARG A 13 30.32 21.02 29.26
CA ARG A 13 29.91 21.33 27.88
C ARG A 13 30.03 20.15 26.92
N THR A 14 30.97 19.23 27.14
CA THR A 14 31.14 18.05 26.28
C THR A 14 30.09 16.96 26.52
N VAL A 15 29.55 16.84 27.74
CA VAL A 15 28.48 15.88 28.07
C VAL A 15 27.15 16.33 27.53
N ALA A 16 26.85 17.62 27.43
CA ALA A 16 25.58 18.14 26.92
C ALA A 16 25.42 17.96 25.40
N ILE A 17 26.49 17.86 24.61
CA ILE A 17 26.45 17.69 23.15
C ILE A 17 26.29 16.22 22.77
N SER A 18 26.70 15.30 23.63
CA SER A 18 26.62 13.86 23.35
C SER A 18 25.21 13.28 23.53
N CYS A 19 24.29 13.99 24.18
CA CYS A 19 22.93 13.50 24.47
C CYS A 19 21.89 13.87 23.40
N LEU A 20 22.25 14.65 22.37
CA LEU A 20 21.28 15.19 21.37
C LEU A 20 21.25 14.39 20.05
N LEU A 21 21.92 13.24 19.97
CA LEU A 21 22.03 12.45 18.74
C LEU A 21 21.27 11.10 18.74
N LEU A 22 20.37 10.87 19.70
CA LEU A 22 19.70 9.57 19.84
C LEU A 22 18.17 9.60 19.67
N THR A 23 17.62 10.51 18.87
CA THR A 23 16.19 10.42 18.49
C THR A 23 16.03 10.36 16.97
N VAL A 24 16.70 9.43 16.31
CA VAL A 24 16.17 8.88 15.05
C VAL A 24 15.17 7.80 15.46
N GLY A 25 13.98 8.23 15.82
CA GLY A 25 12.82 7.36 15.91
C GLY A 25 12.49 6.89 14.49
N CYS A 26 12.99 5.73 14.08
CA CYS A 26 12.41 4.99 12.99
C CYS A 26 11.01 4.60 13.43
N SER A 27 10.00 5.38 13.03
CA SER A 27 8.62 4.89 12.96
C SER A 27 8.59 3.89 11.81
N SER A 28 8.96 2.65 12.06
CA SER A 28 8.68 1.55 11.16
C SER A 28 7.16 1.36 11.23
N SER A 29 6.44 1.85 10.23
CA SER A 29 5.06 1.47 10.05
C SER A 29 5.03 -0.03 9.76
N ASP A 30 4.30 -0.79 10.57
CA ASP A 30 4.15 -2.25 10.40
C ASP A 30 3.34 -2.61 9.14
N ILE A 31 2.97 -1.62 8.33
CA ILE A 31 2.17 -1.75 7.11
C ILE A 31 2.94 -1.24 5.88
N ALA A 32 2.63 -1.81 4.72
CA ALA A 32 3.04 -1.31 3.42
C ALA A 32 1.92 -0.49 2.78
N THR A 33 2.26 0.57 2.07
CA THR A 33 1.29 1.28 1.23
C THR A 33 1.28 0.66 -0.17
N VAL A 34 0.09 0.41 -0.71
CA VAL A 34 -0.08 -0.12 -2.08
C VAL A 34 -1.02 0.78 -2.84
N SER A 35 -0.53 1.29 -3.96
CA SER A 35 -1.30 2.10 -4.90
C SER A 35 -0.94 1.73 -6.33
N GLY A 36 -1.73 2.17 -7.29
CA GLY A 36 -1.45 1.91 -8.69
C GLY A 36 -2.58 2.37 -9.59
N GLN A 37 -2.52 1.95 -10.84
CA GLN A 37 -3.51 2.26 -11.85
C GLN A 37 -3.96 0.97 -12.55
N VAL A 38 -5.25 0.88 -12.86
CA VAL A 38 -5.80 -0.18 -13.70
C VAL A 38 -6.19 0.41 -15.05
N VAL A 39 -5.62 -0.15 -16.11
CA VAL A 39 -5.93 0.23 -17.49
C VAL A 39 -6.33 -0.99 -18.30
N ARG A 40 -7.12 -0.77 -19.35
CA ARG A 40 -7.49 -1.78 -20.33
C ARG A 40 -6.32 -2.07 -21.27
N HIS A 41 -6.47 -3.07 -22.13
CA HIS A 41 -5.49 -3.41 -23.15
C HIS A 41 -5.15 -2.26 -24.12
N ASP A 42 -6.11 -1.37 -24.38
CA ASP A 42 -5.99 -0.16 -25.20
C ASP A 42 -5.41 1.06 -24.46
N GLY A 43 -5.14 0.93 -23.14
CA GLY A 43 -4.62 1.98 -22.29
C GLY A 43 -5.68 2.87 -21.64
N ALA A 44 -6.97 2.65 -21.91
CA ALA A 44 -8.04 3.39 -21.26
C ALA A 44 -8.14 3.04 -19.76
N PRO A 45 -8.36 4.02 -18.86
CA PRO A 45 -8.51 3.74 -17.44
C PRO A 45 -9.77 2.91 -17.16
N VAL A 46 -9.69 2.03 -16.19
CA VAL A 46 -10.84 1.27 -15.67
C VAL A 46 -11.40 2.02 -14.48
N VAL A 47 -12.61 2.51 -14.59
CA VAL A 47 -13.29 3.34 -13.58
C VAL A 47 -14.26 2.50 -12.77
N GLY A 48 -14.31 2.70 -11.44
CA GLY A 48 -15.26 2.01 -10.57
C GLY A 48 -15.02 0.51 -10.43
N ALA A 49 -13.79 0.05 -10.65
CA ALA A 49 -13.42 -1.33 -10.39
C ALA A 49 -13.01 -1.51 -8.94
N GLN A 50 -13.51 -2.56 -8.31
CA GLN A 50 -13.10 -2.97 -6.98
C GLN A 50 -11.93 -3.96 -7.08
N LEU A 51 -10.82 -3.61 -6.44
CA LEU A 51 -9.70 -4.51 -6.24
C LEU A 51 -9.78 -5.10 -4.84
N THR A 52 -9.54 -6.40 -4.74
CA THR A 52 -9.39 -7.08 -3.45
C THR A 52 -8.10 -7.88 -3.47
N ALA A 53 -7.20 -7.57 -2.55
CA ALA A 53 -5.97 -8.31 -2.30
C ALA A 53 -6.16 -9.20 -1.08
N ARG A 54 -5.86 -10.49 -1.18
CA ARG A 54 -5.98 -11.45 -0.09
C ARG A 54 -4.70 -12.23 0.10
N SER A 55 -4.22 -12.32 1.33
CA SER A 55 -3.11 -13.19 1.68
C SER A 55 -3.62 -14.58 2.04
N ALA A 56 -3.16 -15.60 1.31
CA ALA A 56 -3.46 -17.00 1.60
C ALA A 56 -2.81 -17.46 2.91
N GLU A 57 -1.65 -16.90 3.27
CA GLU A 57 -0.90 -17.27 4.45
C GLU A 57 -1.53 -16.75 5.75
N SER A 58 -1.90 -15.46 5.77
CA SER A 58 -2.42 -14.80 6.98
C SER A 58 -3.94 -14.65 7.00
N GLY A 59 -4.61 -14.88 5.88
CA GLY A 59 -6.05 -14.62 5.71
C GLY A 59 -6.42 -13.12 5.70
N LYS A 60 -5.45 -12.23 5.84
CA LYS A 60 -5.66 -10.78 5.77
C LYS A 60 -6.05 -10.36 4.36
N TRP A 61 -6.86 -9.35 4.27
CA TRP A 61 -7.32 -8.80 3.01
C TRP A 61 -7.31 -7.27 3.03
N ALA A 62 -7.20 -6.68 1.88
CA ALA A 62 -7.30 -5.24 1.66
C ALA A 62 -8.08 -4.97 0.39
N SER A 63 -8.76 -3.85 0.32
CA SER A 63 -9.52 -3.47 -0.86
C SER A 63 -9.30 -2.02 -1.24
N GLY A 64 -9.60 -1.70 -2.50
CA GLY A 64 -9.59 -0.36 -3.04
C GLY A 64 -10.52 -0.28 -4.26
N MET A 65 -10.91 0.92 -4.63
CA MET A 65 -11.73 1.19 -5.80
C MET A 65 -11.01 2.15 -6.73
N THR A 66 -11.09 1.91 -8.03
CA THR A 66 -10.49 2.80 -9.02
C THR A 66 -11.32 4.05 -9.21
N ASP A 67 -10.64 5.19 -9.27
CA ASP A 67 -11.21 6.50 -9.57
C ASP A 67 -11.40 6.72 -11.08
N GLN A 68 -11.76 7.97 -11.47
CA GLN A 68 -11.98 8.37 -12.86
C GLN A 68 -10.73 8.24 -13.76
N ASN A 69 -9.55 8.19 -13.17
CA ASN A 69 -8.27 7.98 -13.85
C ASN A 69 -7.79 6.53 -13.78
N GLY A 70 -8.59 5.63 -13.20
CA GLY A 70 -8.21 4.25 -12.96
C GLY A 70 -7.23 4.07 -11.80
N GLN A 71 -6.96 5.12 -11.00
CA GLN A 71 -6.04 5.07 -9.87
C GLN A 71 -6.74 4.50 -8.63
N TYR A 72 -5.99 3.76 -7.82
CA TYR A 72 -6.49 3.15 -6.60
C TYR A 72 -5.44 3.13 -5.48
N SER A 73 -5.89 2.90 -4.27
CA SER A 73 -5.06 2.60 -3.10
C SER A 73 -5.73 1.51 -2.27
N LEU A 74 -4.95 0.55 -1.79
CA LEU A 74 -5.47 -0.54 -0.97
C LEU A 74 -5.48 -0.17 0.51
N SER A 75 -6.54 -0.56 1.20
CA SER A 75 -6.74 -0.38 2.64
C SER A 75 -7.30 -1.65 3.27
N GLN A 76 -6.84 -2.01 4.47
CA GLN A 76 -7.38 -3.14 5.24
C GLN A 76 -8.68 -2.78 5.95
N ALA A 77 -8.82 -1.54 6.38
CA ALA A 77 -10.04 -0.99 6.98
C ALA A 77 -10.20 0.48 6.58
N ALA A 78 -11.38 1.06 6.83
CA ALA A 78 -11.70 2.44 6.44
C ALA A 78 -10.69 3.49 6.92
N ASN A 79 -10.00 3.23 8.03
CA ASN A 79 -9.01 4.14 8.63
C ASN A 79 -7.56 3.64 8.55
N GLU A 80 -7.32 2.46 7.96
CA GLU A 80 -5.99 1.84 7.87
C GLU A 80 -5.54 1.78 6.41
N ARG A 81 -4.82 2.79 5.96
CA ARG A 81 -4.23 2.82 4.62
C ARG A 81 -3.07 1.87 4.56
N GLY A 82 -3.16 0.90 3.65
CA GLY A 82 -2.08 -0.04 3.38
C GLY A 82 -2.43 -1.49 3.69
N VAL A 83 -1.43 -2.34 3.61
CA VAL A 83 -1.52 -3.79 3.78
C VAL A 83 -0.48 -4.28 4.77
N ALA A 84 -0.79 -5.33 5.52
CA ALA A 84 0.20 -6.00 6.36
C ALA A 84 1.28 -6.67 5.47
N PRO A 85 2.49 -6.92 5.99
CA PRO A 85 3.49 -7.71 5.28
C PRO A 85 2.96 -9.09 4.90
N GLY A 86 3.35 -9.57 3.71
CA GLY A 86 2.96 -10.88 3.19
C GLY A 86 2.81 -10.90 1.68
N SER A 87 2.45 -12.07 1.15
CA SER A 87 2.14 -12.28 -0.27
C SER A 87 0.63 -12.20 -0.48
N TYR A 88 0.21 -11.56 -1.55
CA TYR A 88 -1.19 -11.29 -1.85
C TYR A 88 -1.56 -11.71 -3.27
N ASP A 89 -2.69 -12.38 -3.39
CA ASP A 89 -3.41 -12.58 -4.66
C ASP A 89 -4.44 -11.47 -4.82
N VAL A 90 -4.53 -10.90 -6.03
CA VAL A 90 -5.41 -9.77 -6.33
C VAL A 90 -6.50 -10.20 -7.30
N ILE A 91 -7.73 -9.85 -6.98
CA ILE A 91 -8.88 -9.94 -7.88
C ILE A 91 -9.40 -8.56 -8.21
N ILE A 92 -9.96 -8.42 -9.41
CA ILE A 92 -10.56 -7.17 -9.88
C ILE A 92 -11.94 -7.48 -10.42
N VAL A 93 -12.95 -6.81 -9.86
CA VAL A 93 -14.33 -6.93 -10.28
C VAL A 93 -14.94 -5.56 -10.56
N GLU A 94 -15.93 -5.50 -11.43
CA GLU A 94 -16.70 -4.28 -11.63
C GLU A 94 -17.59 -4.03 -10.42
N ASP A 95 -17.61 -2.78 -9.94
CA ASP A 95 -18.65 -2.37 -9.00
C ASP A 95 -19.98 -2.29 -9.77
N ARG A 96 -20.90 -3.15 -9.40
CA ARG A 96 -22.23 -3.24 -10.00
C ARG A 96 -23.25 -2.55 -9.09
N GLY A 97 -23.05 -1.25 -8.88
CA GLY A 97 -23.88 -0.44 -7.98
C GLY A 97 -25.36 -0.39 -8.34
N ASP A 98 -25.77 -0.89 -9.49
CA ASP A 98 -27.18 -0.96 -9.89
C ASP A 98 -27.57 -2.39 -10.25
N VAL A 99 -28.52 -2.96 -9.47
CA VAL A 99 -28.94 -4.37 -9.57
C VAL A 99 -29.81 -4.61 -10.81
N ASP A 100 -30.41 -3.57 -11.39
CA ASP A 100 -31.44 -3.66 -12.44
C ASP A 100 -30.97 -3.16 -13.83
N GLY A 101 -29.73 -2.68 -13.96
CA GLY A 101 -29.18 -2.20 -15.23
C GLY A 101 -28.60 -3.30 -16.13
N PRO A 102 -28.46 -3.05 -17.46
CA PRO A 102 -27.81 -3.97 -18.38
C PRO A 102 -26.35 -4.16 -17.98
N ARG A 103 -25.98 -5.40 -17.64
CA ARG A 103 -24.66 -5.77 -17.11
C ARG A 103 -23.66 -5.97 -18.24
N VAL A 104 -23.07 -4.89 -18.73
CA VAL A 104 -21.94 -4.98 -19.66
C VAL A 104 -20.68 -5.27 -18.84
N ARG A 105 -20.10 -6.45 -19.05
CA ARG A 105 -18.81 -6.80 -18.43
C ARG A 105 -17.70 -6.18 -19.25
N THR A 106 -16.89 -5.33 -18.61
CA THR A 106 -15.75 -4.69 -19.26
C THR A 106 -14.40 -5.21 -18.75
N ILE A 107 -14.43 -5.99 -17.66
CA ILE A 107 -13.27 -6.66 -17.07
C ILE A 107 -13.34 -8.15 -17.40
N PRO A 108 -12.30 -8.75 -18.00
CA PRO A 108 -12.27 -10.19 -18.29
C PRO A 108 -12.51 -11.04 -17.04
N ARG A 109 -13.27 -12.11 -17.19
CA ARG A 109 -13.70 -12.96 -16.05
C ARG A 109 -12.56 -13.51 -15.24
N LYS A 110 -11.40 -13.79 -15.87
CA LYS A 110 -10.23 -14.34 -15.21
C LYS A 110 -9.75 -13.50 -14.05
N TYR A 111 -9.93 -12.17 -14.08
CA TYR A 111 -9.48 -11.28 -13.01
C TYR A 111 -10.39 -11.31 -11.78
N GLY A 112 -11.58 -11.87 -11.87
CA GLY A 112 -12.51 -12.01 -10.75
C GLY A 112 -12.25 -13.23 -9.85
N ASP A 113 -11.26 -14.05 -10.15
CA ASP A 113 -10.90 -15.23 -9.38
C ASP A 113 -9.40 -15.26 -9.11
N ALA A 114 -9.00 -15.49 -7.85
CA ALA A 114 -7.61 -15.51 -7.43
C ALA A 114 -6.78 -16.57 -8.14
N ALA A 115 -7.38 -17.73 -8.45
CA ALA A 115 -6.69 -18.82 -9.14
C ALA A 115 -6.38 -18.52 -10.61
N THR A 116 -7.12 -17.60 -11.24
CA THR A 116 -6.99 -17.29 -12.66
C THR A 116 -6.54 -15.87 -12.96
N SER A 117 -6.57 -14.97 -11.97
CA SER A 117 -6.21 -13.56 -12.17
C SER A 117 -4.74 -13.38 -12.56
N GLY A 118 -3.86 -14.18 -12.00
CA GLY A 118 -2.41 -14.08 -12.20
C GLY A 118 -1.81 -12.79 -11.63
N LEU A 119 -2.58 -12.03 -10.84
CA LEU A 119 -2.15 -10.77 -10.24
C LEU A 119 -1.68 -11.01 -8.81
N THR A 120 -0.40 -10.83 -8.56
CA THR A 120 0.20 -11.05 -7.24
C THR A 120 1.19 -9.95 -6.91
N PHE A 121 1.33 -9.64 -5.62
CA PHE A 121 2.41 -8.81 -5.11
C PHE A 121 2.85 -9.28 -3.72
N SER A 122 4.06 -8.89 -3.32
CA SER A 122 4.58 -9.10 -1.98
C SER A 122 4.82 -7.76 -1.29
N ALA A 123 4.44 -7.66 -0.03
CA ALA A 123 4.57 -6.46 0.78
C ALA A 123 5.50 -6.69 1.97
N GLN A 124 6.35 -5.71 2.25
CA GLN A 124 7.21 -5.66 3.44
C GLN A 124 6.82 -4.44 4.29
N ALA A 125 7.04 -4.52 5.59
CA ALA A 125 6.77 -3.43 6.51
C ALA A 125 7.44 -2.12 6.06
N GLY A 126 6.70 -1.02 6.05
CA GLY A 126 7.19 0.30 5.65
C GLY A 126 7.42 0.49 4.15
N GLN A 127 7.13 -0.51 3.32
CA GLN A 127 7.33 -0.43 1.88
C GLN A 127 6.22 0.39 1.20
N ALA A 128 6.60 1.20 0.19
CA ALA A 128 5.67 1.81 -0.75
C ALA A 128 5.71 1.02 -2.08
N ILE A 129 4.57 0.46 -2.47
CA ILE A 129 4.42 -0.40 -3.65
C ILE A 129 3.54 0.32 -4.67
N VAL A 130 4.04 0.43 -5.91
CA VAL A 130 3.24 0.82 -7.06
C VAL A 130 2.91 -0.45 -7.85
N PHE A 131 1.63 -0.82 -7.85
CA PHE A 131 1.13 -2.03 -8.49
C PHE A 131 0.16 -1.66 -9.62
N ASP A 132 0.72 -1.41 -10.80
CA ASP A 132 -0.05 -1.07 -11.99
C ASP A 132 -0.52 -2.34 -12.70
N VAL A 133 -1.78 -2.35 -13.13
CA VAL A 133 -2.42 -3.48 -13.81
C VAL A 133 -2.88 -3.08 -15.20
N LYS A 134 -2.40 -3.81 -16.20
CA LYS A 134 -2.91 -3.73 -17.55
C LYS A 134 -3.74 -4.98 -17.85
N LEU A 135 -5.05 -4.79 -18.03
CA LEU A 135 -5.95 -5.89 -18.35
C LEU A 135 -5.68 -6.39 -19.78
N ALA A 136 -5.64 -7.71 -19.95
CA ALA A 136 -5.60 -8.29 -21.29
C ALA A 136 -6.94 -8.08 -22.02
N ALA A 137 -6.93 -8.21 -23.33
CA ALA A 137 -8.17 -8.38 -24.09
C ALA A 137 -8.81 -9.72 -23.72
N ASP A 138 -10.15 -9.81 -23.85
CA ASP A 138 -10.90 -11.07 -23.74
C ASP A 138 -10.58 -12.00 -24.90
#